data_4fbb079824e4dd6586d47064154bd049
#
_entry.id   4fbb079824e4dd6586d47064154bd049
#
_cell.length_a   1.000
_cell.length_b   1.000
_cell.length_c   1.000
_cell.angle_alpha   90.00
_cell.angle_beta   90.00
_cell.angle_gamma   90.00
#
_symmetry.space_group_name_H-M   'P 1'
#
loop_
_entity.id
_entity.type
_entity.pdbx_description
1 polymer ?
#
loop_
_entity_poly.entity_id
_entity_poly.type
_entity_poly.pdbx_seq_one_letter_code
_entity_poly.pdbx_strand_id
1 'polypeptide(L)'
;GHAPTLFAAFLYFDLSFMVWYLLGPLAVQIATDLELNAQQRGLMVATPILAGAVLRLLMGFLCDRLSPKTAGLLGQVVVIIALFCAWQIGIGSYEQALLLGLFLGFAGAAFAVALPLASQWYPPQHQGKAMGIAGAGNSGTVLAALFAPGLAALSGWQNVFGWALIPLLATLVTFALVARNAPERPKAKALGDYLKALGDRDSWWFMFFYSVTFGGFIGLASALPGYFSDQYGLNPVTAGYYTAACVFAGSLLRPLGGALADRIGGIRTLLMMYTIASLCIACGGLQPAQLDRCPGPVRRRHAWPRRR
;
A
#
# COMPACT_ATOMS: atom_id res chain seq x y z
N GLY A 1 -17.70 -21.76 4.84
CA GLY A 1 -16.66 -20.74 5.03
C GLY A 1 -15.82 -20.99 6.28
N HIS A 2 -14.60 -20.44 6.32
CA HIS A 2 -13.71 -20.58 7.46
C HIS A 2 -13.28 -19.18 7.94
N ALA A 3 -14.01 -18.64 8.91
CA ALA A 3 -13.82 -17.29 9.43
C ALA A 3 -12.40 -17.04 9.99
N PRO A 4 -11.73 -17.97 10.70
CA PRO A 4 -10.36 -17.76 11.16
C PRO A 4 -9.37 -17.54 10.00
N THR A 5 -9.50 -18.27 8.89
CA THR A 5 -8.64 -18.04 7.71
C THR A 5 -8.95 -16.69 7.04
N LEU A 6 -10.21 -16.28 7.00
CA LEU A 6 -10.59 -14.96 6.47
C LEU A 6 -9.97 -13.83 7.31
N PHE A 7 -10.02 -13.94 8.63
CA PHE A 7 -9.37 -12.98 9.54
C PHE A 7 -7.85 -12.98 9.35
N ALA A 8 -7.23 -14.16 9.26
CA ALA A 8 -5.79 -14.26 9.03
C ALA A 8 -5.37 -13.67 7.67
N ALA A 9 -6.18 -13.86 6.62
CA ALA A 9 -5.95 -13.27 5.31
C ALA A 9 -6.07 -11.74 5.34
N PHE A 10 -7.08 -11.20 6.04
CA PHE A 10 -7.22 -9.77 6.28
C PHE A 10 -6.00 -9.20 7.01
N LEU A 11 -5.63 -9.77 8.16
CA LEU A 11 -4.51 -9.31 8.97
C LEU A 11 -3.18 -9.38 8.21
N TYR A 12 -2.95 -10.48 7.49
CA TYR A 12 -1.79 -10.64 6.62
C TYR A 12 -1.70 -9.54 5.57
N PHE A 13 -2.82 -9.24 4.93
CA PHE A 13 -2.88 -8.20 3.90
C PHE A 13 -2.70 -6.81 4.50
N ASP A 14 -3.38 -6.51 5.61
CA ASP A 14 -3.35 -5.21 6.29
C ASP A 14 -1.93 -4.83 6.73
N LEU A 15 -1.26 -5.72 7.45
CA LEU A 15 0.09 -5.43 7.96
C LEU A 15 1.17 -5.56 6.89
N SER A 16 0.97 -6.36 5.85
CA SER A 16 1.84 -6.32 4.67
C SER A 16 1.75 -4.97 3.96
N PHE A 17 0.54 -4.43 3.78
CA PHE A 17 0.34 -3.11 3.17
C PHE A 17 0.85 -1.97 4.02
N MET A 18 0.80 -2.08 5.34
CA MET A 18 1.44 -1.14 6.24
C MET A 18 2.94 -1.01 5.93
N VAL A 19 3.66 -2.11 5.84
CA VAL A 19 5.12 -2.08 5.59
C VAL A 19 5.45 -1.77 4.13
N TRP A 20 4.64 -2.20 3.17
CA TRP A 20 4.80 -1.84 1.77
C TRP A 20 4.78 -0.33 1.53
N TYR A 21 3.97 0.37 2.31
CA TYR A 21 3.73 1.80 2.18
C TYR A 21 4.73 2.67 2.95
N LEU A 22 5.59 2.11 3.81
CA LEU A 22 6.45 2.85 4.76
C LEU A 22 7.29 3.95 4.12
N LEU A 23 7.87 3.72 2.93
CA LEU A 23 8.73 4.72 2.28
C LEU A 23 7.98 6.00 1.88
N GLY A 24 6.66 5.95 1.68
CA GLY A 24 5.84 7.13 1.39
C GLY A 24 5.81 8.13 2.56
N PRO A 25 5.25 7.76 3.72
CA PRO A 25 5.20 8.61 4.91
C PRO A 25 6.56 9.04 5.44
N LEU A 26 7.61 8.23 5.25
CA LEU A 26 8.99 8.53 5.66
C LEU A 26 9.78 9.31 4.60
N ALA A 27 9.22 9.54 3.41
CA ALA A 27 9.94 10.08 2.26
C ALA A 27 10.64 11.42 2.53
N VAL A 28 10.02 12.30 3.32
CA VAL A 28 10.59 13.63 3.63
C VAL A 28 11.79 13.48 4.54
N GLN A 29 11.70 12.64 5.58
CA GLN A 29 12.80 12.43 6.54
C GLN A 29 13.97 11.70 5.87
N ILE A 30 13.71 10.66 5.09
CA ILE A 30 14.74 9.92 4.35
C ILE A 30 15.43 10.84 3.33
N ALA A 31 14.65 11.62 2.57
CA ALA A 31 15.21 12.53 1.58
C ALA A 31 16.06 13.64 2.20
N THR A 32 15.72 14.11 3.39
CA THR A 32 16.51 15.09 4.12
C THR A 32 17.85 14.51 4.62
N ASP A 33 17.78 13.29 5.17
CA ASP A 33 18.95 12.62 5.77
C ASP A 33 19.96 12.14 4.71
N LEU A 34 19.45 11.63 3.57
CA LEU A 34 20.27 11.14 2.45
C LEU A 34 20.51 12.20 1.36
N GLU A 35 20.12 13.46 1.60
CA GLU A 35 20.28 14.59 0.66
C GLU A 35 19.71 14.32 -0.74
N LEU A 36 18.56 13.62 -0.81
CA LEU A 36 17.93 13.22 -2.07
C LEU A 36 17.27 14.41 -2.77
N ASN A 37 17.47 14.51 -4.07
CA ASN A 37 16.70 15.46 -4.89
C ASN A 37 15.23 14.98 -5.07
N ALA A 38 14.39 15.85 -5.64
CA ALA A 38 12.96 15.55 -5.82
C ALA A 38 12.70 14.31 -6.70
N GLN A 39 13.52 14.10 -7.73
CA GLN A 39 13.41 12.93 -8.61
C GLN A 39 13.79 11.64 -7.88
N GLN A 40 14.88 11.64 -7.14
CA GLN A 40 15.33 10.49 -6.34
C GLN A 40 14.31 10.13 -5.27
N ARG A 41 13.74 11.14 -4.57
CA ARG A 41 12.66 10.94 -3.60
C ARG A 41 11.43 10.30 -4.26
N GLY A 42 11.03 10.80 -5.43
CA GLY A 42 9.92 10.25 -6.19
C GLY A 42 10.14 8.79 -6.60
N LEU A 43 11.32 8.46 -7.12
CA LEU A 43 11.68 7.09 -7.50
C LEU A 43 11.77 6.15 -6.29
N MET A 44 12.31 6.61 -5.17
CA MET A 44 12.35 5.83 -3.92
C MET A 44 10.94 5.43 -3.46
N VAL A 45 9.99 6.35 -3.49
CA VAL A 45 8.58 6.07 -3.12
C VAL A 45 7.89 5.19 -4.15
N ALA A 46 8.20 5.35 -5.43
CA ALA A 46 7.59 4.56 -6.51
C ALA A 46 8.14 3.12 -6.58
N THR A 47 9.37 2.88 -6.14
CA THR A 47 10.04 1.57 -6.27
C THR A 47 9.27 0.43 -5.62
N PRO A 48 8.79 0.50 -4.35
CA PRO A 48 7.98 -0.57 -3.77
C PRO A 48 6.68 -0.80 -4.53
N ILE A 49 6.08 0.26 -5.10
CA ILE A 49 4.82 0.16 -5.86
C ILE A 49 5.05 -0.61 -7.14
N LEU A 50 6.07 -0.25 -7.91
CA LEU A 50 6.45 -0.90 -9.16
C LEU A 50 6.88 -2.36 -8.90
N ALA A 51 7.74 -2.58 -7.91
CA ALA A 51 8.14 -3.93 -7.50
C ALA A 51 6.93 -4.77 -7.08
N GLY A 52 6.00 -4.21 -6.30
CA GLY A 52 4.78 -4.90 -5.91
C GLY A 52 3.89 -5.28 -7.09
N ALA A 53 3.82 -4.46 -8.13
CA ALA A 53 3.08 -4.79 -9.34
C ALA A 53 3.67 -6.00 -10.07
N VAL A 54 4.99 -6.04 -10.23
CA VAL A 54 5.70 -7.16 -10.90
C VAL A 54 5.67 -8.42 -10.02
N LEU A 55 6.01 -8.30 -8.74
CA LEU A 55 6.05 -9.42 -7.81
C LEU A 55 4.67 -10.03 -7.53
N ARG A 56 3.59 -9.30 -7.78
CA ARG A 56 2.22 -9.83 -7.71
C ARG A 56 2.00 -10.97 -8.70
N LEU A 57 2.60 -10.89 -9.90
CA LEU A 57 2.55 -11.98 -10.89
C LEU A 57 3.29 -13.21 -10.37
N LEU A 58 4.50 -13.00 -9.81
CA LEU A 58 5.29 -14.08 -9.20
C LEU A 58 4.55 -14.73 -8.03
N MET A 59 4.01 -13.92 -7.12
CA MET A 59 3.28 -14.43 -5.94
C MET A 59 1.99 -15.15 -6.34
N GLY A 60 1.26 -14.67 -7.36
CA GLY A 60 0.11 -15.38 -7.93
C GLY A 60 0.48 -16.74 -8.49
N PHE A 61 1.56 -16.80 -9.24
CA PHE A 61 2.09 -18.07 -9.77
C PHE A 61 2.51 -19.04 -8.63
N LEU A 62 3.17 -18.53 -7.59
CA LEU A 62 3.54 -19.33 -6.42
C LEU A 62 2.31 -19.82 -5.65
N CYS A 63 1.24 -19.01 -5.55
CA CYS A 63 -0.02 -19.44 -4.94
C CYS A 63 -0.63 -20.65 -5.65
N ASP A 64 -0.59 -20.66 -6.98
CA ASP A 64 -1.15 -21.76 -7.77
C ASP A 64 -0.27 -23.03 -7.69
N ARG A 65 1.05 -22.88 -7.61
CA ARG A 65 1.99 -24.00 -7.57
C ARG A 65 2.16 -24.61 -6.18
N LEU A 66 2.35 -23.77 -5.18
CA LEU A 66 2.60 -24.21 -3.80
C LEU A 66 1.30 -24.25 -2.99
N SER A 67 0.78 -23.14 -2.66
CA SER A 67 -0.52 -22.81 -2.06
C SER A 67 -0.52 -21.34 -1.65
N PRO A 68 -1.69 -20.69 -1.49
CA PRO A 68 -1.75 -19.33 -0.98
C PRO A 68 -1.07 -19.15 0.38
N LYS A 69 -1.28 -20.10 1.31
CA LYS A 69 -0.62 -20.06 2.63
C LYS A 69 0.90 -20.12 2.52
N THR A 70 1.45 -21.07 1.80
CA THR A 70 2.89 -21.24 1.66
C THR A 70 3.55 -20.07 0.95
N ALA A 71 2.95 -19.62 -0.16
CA ALA A 71 3.43 -18.45 -0.90
C ALA A 71 3.43 -17.20 0.00
N GLY A 72 2.36 -17.00 0.79
CA GLY A 72 2.26 -15.90 1.74
C GLY A 72 3.35 -15.90 2.80
N LEU A 73 3.60 -17.05 3.41
CA LEU A 73 4.68 -17.19 4.41
C LEU A 73 6.04 -16.88 3.81
N LEU A 74 6.34 -17.39 2.61
CA LEU A 74 7.61 -17.13 1.93
C LEU A 74 7.78 -15.64 1.64
N GLY A 75 6.76 -14.98 1.05
CA GLY A 75 6.82 -13.56 0.77
C GLY A 75 7.00 -12.71 2.02
N GLN A 76 6.31 -13.07 3.11
CA GLN A 76 6.41 -12.33 4.37
C GLN A 76 7.77 -12.50 5.05
N VAL A 77 8.37 -13.69 5.00
CA VAL A 77 9.73 -13.93 5.51
C VAL A 77 10.76 -13.08 4.76
N VAL A 78 10.66 -12.97 3.43
CA VAL A 78 11.53 -12.11 2.63
C VAL A 78 11.44 -10.65 3.10
N VAL A 79 10.23 -10.14 3.33
CA VAL A 79 10.01 -8.77 3.82
C VAL A 79 10.58 -8.56 5.23
N ILE A 80 10.38 -9.54 6.13
CA ILE A 80 10.92 -9.49 7.49
C ILE A 80 12.45 -9.42 7.46
N ILE A 81 13.11 -10.23 6.65
CA ILE A 81 14.57 -10.21 6.49
C ILE A 81 15.02 -8.84 5.95
N ALA A 82 14.35 -8.31 4.94
CA ALA A 82 14.69 -7.01 4.37
C ALA A 82 14.57 -5.87 5.38
N LEU A 83 13.47 -5.83 6.15
CA LEU A 83 13.26 -4.84 7.21
C LEU A 83 14.28 -4.99 8.35
N PHE A 84 14.58 -6.23 8.73
CA PHE A 84 15.58 -6.51 9.76
C PHE A 84 16.98 -6.03 9.34
N CYS A 85 17.39 -6.33 8.10
CA CYS A 85 18.65 -5.84 7.55
C CYS A 85 18.68 -4.31 7.47
N ALA A 86 17.60 -3.68 7.00
CA ALA A 86 17.50 -2.22 6.93
C ALA A 86 17.59 -1.56 8.30
N TRP A 87 17.03 -2.18 9.34
CA TRP A 87 17.10 -1.69 10.71
C TRP A 87 18.48 -1.88 11.33
N GLN A 88 19.12 -3.06 11.19
CA GLN A 88 20.37 -3.40 11.85
C GLN A 88 21.61 -2.80 11.16
N ILE A 89 21.63 -2.83 9.83
CA ILE A 89 22.75 -2.33 9.02
C ILE A 89 22.61 -0.82 8.80
N GLY A 90 21.38 -0.34 8.78
CA GLY A 90 21.04 1.03 8.39
C GLY A 90 20.99 1.19 6.87
N ILE A 91 20.45 2.32 6.44
CA ILE A 91 20.39 2.75 5.04
C ILE A 91 21.16 4.07 4.95
N GLY A 92 22.31 4.05 4.29
CA GLY A 92 23.19 5.20 4.13
C GLY A 92 23.27 5.71 2.69
N SER A 93 22.57 5.07 1.72
CA SER A 93 22.59 5.50 0.33
C SER A 93 21.24 5.36 -0.36
N TYR A 94 21.09 6.10 -1.44
CA TYR A 94 19.90 6.04 -2.30
C TYR A 94 19.66 4.63 -2.86
N GLU A 95 20.71 3.94 -3.31
CA GLU A 95 20.63 2.61 -3.88
C GLU A 95 20.15 1.59 -2.84
N GLN A 96 20.57 1.71 -1.59
CA GLN A 96 20.10 0.86 -0.50
C GLN A 96 18.61 1.10 -0.21
N ALA A 97 18.14 2.36 -0.28
CA ALA A 97 16.73 2.68 -0.14
C ALA A 97 15.88 2.08 -1.29
N LEU A 98 16.39 2.11 -2.54
CA LEU A 98 15.76 1.46 -3.68
C LEU A 98 15.74 -0.07 -3.51
N LEU A 99 16.83 -0.66 -3.05
CA LEU A 99 16.93 -2.09 -2.80
C LEU A 99 15.90 -2.54 -1.74
N LEU A 100 15.78 -1.80 -0.64
CA LEU A 100 14.72 -2.04 0.33
C LEU A 100 13.34 -1.96 -0.34
N GLY A 101 13.10 -0.92 -1.15
CA GLY A 101 11.84 -0.76 -1.90
C GLY A 101 11.49 -1.96 -2.76
N LEU A 102 12.47 -2.57 -3.44
CA LEU A 102 12.27 -3.79 -4.22
C LEU A 102 11.79 -4.96 -3.35
N PHE A 103 12.41 -5.18 -2.20
CA PHE A 103 12.00 -6.25 -1.28
C PHE A 103 10.64 -5.96 -0.62
N LEU A 104 10.34 -4.71 -0.30
CA LEU A 104 9.01 -4.32 0.19
C LEU A 104 7.91 -4.58 -0.85
N GLY A 105 8.25 -4.69 -2.13
CA GLY A 105 7.34 -5.13 -3.18
C GLY A 105 6.68 -6.48 -2.91
N PHE A 106 7.34 -7.42 -2.22
CA PHE A 106 6.71 -8.68 -1.78
C PHE A 106 5.53 -8.43 -0.83
N ALA A 107 5.63 -7.43 0.04
CA ALA A 107 4.52 -7.03 0.89
C ALA A 107 3.37 -6.42 0.06
N GLY A 108 3.67 -5.65 -0.98
CA GLY A 108 2.67 -5.15 -1.94
C GLY A 108 2.00 -6.25 -2.77
N ALA A 109 2.67 -7.37 -2.96
CA ALA A 109 2.13 -8.55 -3.62
C ALA A 109 1.20 -9.40 -2.72
N ALA A 110 1.06 -9.08 -1.43
CA ALA A 110 0.21 -9.79 -0.47
C ALA A 110 -1.26 -9.91 -0.92
N PHE A 111 -1.73 -8.97 -1.71
CA PHE A 111 -3.05 -9.02 -2.35
C PHE A 111 -3.27 -10.32 -3.16
N ALA A 112 -2.27 -10.77 -3.92
CA ALA A 112 -2.34 -11.98 -4.71
C ALA A 112 -2.41 -13.27 -3.87
N VAL A 113 -2.08 -13.18 -2.59
CA VAL A 113 -2.17 -14.27 -1.61
C VAL A 113 -3.50 -14.23 -0.84
N ALA A 114 -3.81 -13.06 -0.27
CA ALA A 114 -4.92 -12.90 0.66
C ALA A 114 -6.28 -13.14 0.02
N LEU A 115 -6.50 -12.62 -1.20
CA LEU A 115 -7.78 -12.77 -1.87
C LEU A 115 -8.09 -14.21 -2.29
N PRO A 116 -7.19 -14.95 -2.96
CA PRO A 116 -7.42 -16.37 -3.24
C PRO A 116 -7.61 -17.20 -1.97
N LEU A 117 -6.80 -16.93 -0.93
CA LEU A 117 -6.92 -17.64 0.34
C LEU A 117 -8.29 -17.43 0.98
N ALA A 118 -8.82 -16.21 0.94
CA ALA A 118 -10.14 -15.90 1.47
C ALA A 118 -11.27 -16.48 0.61
N SER A 119 -11.21 -16.27 -0.72
CA SER A 119 -12.29 -16.62 -1.64
C SER A 119 -12.51 -18.13 -1.76
N GLN A 120 -11.46 -18.94 -1.71
CA GLN A 120 -11.53 -20.40 -1.86
C GLN A 120 -12.34 -21.09 -0.75
N TRP A 121 -12.58 -20.43 0.39
CA TRP A 121 -13.38 -20.97 1.49
C TRP A 121 -14.86 -20.67 1.39
N TYR A 122 -15.29 -19.84 0.42
CA TYR A 122 -16.66 -19.36 0.32
C TYR A 122 -17.26 -19.70 -1.05
N PRO A 123 -18.54 -20.11 -1.08
CA PRO A 123 -19.24 -20.35 -2.33
C PRO A 123 -19.42 -19.03 -3.11
N PRO A 124 -19.65 -19.07 -4.44
CA PRO A 124 -19.74 -17.89 -5.30
C PRO A 124 -20.66 -16.78 -4.77
N GLN A 125 -21.77 -17.14 -4.13
CA GLN A 125 -22.77 -16.20 -3.58
C GLN A 125 -22.23 -15.35 -2.41
N HIS A 126 -21.16 -15.79 -1.76
CA HIS A 126 -20.56 -15.13 -0.59
C HIS A 126 -19.12 -14.70 -0.82
N GLN A 127 -18.56 -14.94 -2.01
CA GLN A 127 -17.19 -14.57 -2.33
C GLN A 127 -16.97 -13.06 -2.35
N GLY A 128 -17.94 -12.28 -2.84
CA GLY A 128 -17.87 -10.82 -2.85
C GLY A 128 -17.69 -10.25 -1.44
N LYS A 129 -18.48 -10.73 -0.48
CA LYS A 129 -18.36 -10.34 0.94
C LYS A 129 -17.01 -10.77 1.54
N ALA A 130 -16.55 -11.99 1.28
CA ALA A 130 -15.29 -12.52 1.79
C ALA A 130 -14.10 -11.73 1.23
N MET A 131 -14.09 -11.48 -0.08
CA MET A 131 -13.06 -10.66 -0.74
C MET A 131 -13.12 -9.20 -0.30
N GLY A 132 -14.31 -8.65 -0.02
CA GLY A 132 -14.49 -7.31 0.52
C GLY A 132 -13.85 -7.16 1.89
N ILE A 133 -14.06 -8.15 2.78
CA ILE A 133 -13.44 -8.18 4.12
C ILE A 133 -11.92 -8.32 4.00
N ALA A 134 -11.43 -9.29 3.23
CA ALA A 134 -9.99 -9.45 3.03
C ALA A 134 -9.38 -8.20 2.36
N GLY A 135 -10.09 -7.62 1.37
CA GLY A 135 -9.65 -6.41 0.65
C GLY A 135 -9.64 -5.13 1.49
N ALA A 136 -10.38 -5.10 2.62
CA ALA A 136 -10.30 -4.02 3.58
C ALA A 136 -8.92 -3.89 4.24
N GLY A 137 -8.06 -4.91 4.12
CA GLY A 137 -6.65 -4.87 4.52
C GLY A 137 -5.80 -3.78 3.84
N ASN A 138 -6.33 -3.06 2.86
CA ASN A 138 -5.75 -1.79 2.42
C ASN A 138 -5.64 -0.74 3.54
N SER A 139 -6.39 -0.88 4.64
CA SER A 139 -6.32 0.02 5.79
C SER A 139 -4.94 0.03 6.46
N GLY A 140 -4.10 -0.97 6.24
CA GLY A 140 -2.72 -0.98 6.70
C GLY A 140 -1.90 0.24 6.26
N THR A 141 -2.18 0.80 5.09
CA THR A 141 -1.55 2.04 4.63
C THR A 141 -1.89 3.23 5.53
N VAL A 142 -3.07 3.24 6.16
CA VAL A 142 -3.47 4.25 7.16
C VAL A 142 -2.58 4.15 8.39
N LEU A 143 -2.29 2.93 8.86
CA LEU A 143 -1.42 2.71 10.02
C LEU A 143 -0.02 3.28 9.75
N ALA A 144 0.55 3.02 8.56
CA ALA A 144 1.84 3.58 8.19
C ALA A 144 1.80 5.12 8.15
N ALA A 145 0.80 5.73 7.49
CA ALA A 145 0.69 7.17 7.39
C ALA A 145 0.51 7.84 8.77
N LEU A 146 -0.24 7.19 9.66
CA LEU A 146 -0.55 7.71 10.99
C LEU A 146 0.64 7.63 11.96
N PHE A 147 1.32 6.47 11.98
CA PHE A 147 2.32 6.18 13.01
C PHE A 147 3.76 6.37 12.56
N ALA A 148 4.10 6.07 11.29
CA ALA A 148 5.49 6.07 10.86
C ALA A 148 6.20 7.43 11.00
N PRO A 149 5.60 8.58 10.61
CA PRO A 149 6.27 9.87 10.78
C PRO A 149 6.49 10.26 12.25
N GLY A 150 5.53 9.93 13.14
CA GLY A 150 5.65 10.16 14.58
C GLY A 150 6.74 9.32 15.22
N LEU A 151 6.79 8.02 14.90
CA LEU A 151 7.85 7.13 15.37
C LEU A 151 9.23 7.56 14.85
N ALA A 152 9.31 8.01 13.60
CA ALA A 152 10.54 8.52 13.03
C ALA A 152 11.02 9.81 13.71
N ALA A 153 10.10 10.69 14.12
CA ALA A 153 10.43 11.89 14.88
C ALA A 153 10.97 11.58 16.28
N LEU A 154 10.50 10.50 16.90
CA LEU A 154 10.90 10.09 18.25
C LEU A 154 12.22 9.29 18.29
N SER A 155 12.41 8.38 17.34
CA SER A 155 13.49 7.39 17.38
C SER A 155 14.40 7.38 16.15
N GLY A 156 14.15 8.24 15.18
CA GLY A 156 14.77 8.19 13.86
C GLY A 156 14.04 7.25 12.89
N TRP A 157 14.06 7.61 11.62
CA TRP A 157 13.31 6.89 10.59
C TRP A 157 13.79 5.44 10.36
N GLN A 158 15.07 5.15 10.57
CA GLN A 158 15.61 3.79 10.44
C GLN A 158 15.04 2.84 11.50
N ASN A 159 14.81 3.32 12.71
CA ASN A 159 14.20 2.52 13.78
C ASN A 159 12.73 2.19 13.52
N VAL A 160 12.06 2.92 12.64
CA VAL A 160 10.67 2.59 12.24
C VAL A 160 10.60 1.20 11.59
N PHE A 161 11.63 0.79 10.87
CA PHE A 161 11.71 -0.57 10.31
C PHE A 161 11.74 -1.64 11.40
N GLY A 162 12.47 -1.39 12.49
CA GLY A 162 12.48 -2.26 13.67
C GLY A 162 11.11 -2.32 14.36
N TRP A 163 10.45 -1.18 14.56
CA TRP A 163 9.10 -1.14 15.12
C TRP A 163 8.08 -1.88 14.24
N ALA A 164 8.20 -1.78 12.91
CA ALA A 164 7.33 -2.47 11.98
C ALA A 164 7.50 -4.01 11.98
N LEU A 165 8.67 -4.52 12.40
CA LEU A 165 8.89 -5.96 12.55
C LEU A 165 7.98 -6.59 13.60
N ILE A 166 7.65 -5.88 14.69
CA ILE A 166 6.84 -6.42 15.79
C ILE A 166 5.47 -6.89 15.29
N PRO A 167 4.62 -6.03 14.71
CA PRO A 167 3.32 -6.46 14.19
C PRO A 167 3.46 -7.42 13.01
N LEU A 168 4.51 -7.31 12.21
CA LEU A 168 4.71 -8.20 11.06
C LEU A 168 5.08 -9.63 11.51
N LEU A 169 5.91 -9.80 12.53
CA LEU A 169 6.21 -11.10 13.14
C LEU A 169 4.98 -11.71 13.82
N ALA A 170 4.20 -10.91 14.56
CA ALA A 170 2.94 -11.36 15.13
C ALA A 170 1.98 -11.86 14.04
N THR A 171 1.93 -11.15 12.89
CA THR A 171 1.14 -11.56 11.74
C THR A 171 1.66 -12.86 11.13
N LEU A 172 2.97 -13.01 10.97
CA LEU A 172 3.58 -14.24 10.45
C LEU A 172 3.16 -15.44 11.30
N VAL A 173 3.27 -15.33 12.61
CA VAL A 173 2.87 -16.39 13.55
C VAL A 173 1.38 -16.67 13.46
N THR A 174 0.54 -15.63 13.51
CA THR A 174 -0.92 -15.77 13.40
C THR A 174 -1.32 -16.41 12.07
N PHE A 175 -0.73 -15.97 10.98
CA PHE A 175 -0.99 -16.51 9.65
C PHE A 175 -0.54 -17.97 9.53
N ALA A 176 0.62 -18.31 10.09
CA ALA A 176 1.13 -19.69 10.10
C ALA A 176 0.23 -20.64 10.89
N LEU A 177 -0.28 -20.20 12.04
CA LEU A 177 -1.09 -21.04 12.94
C LEU A 177 -2.57 -21.10 12.52
N VAL A 178 -3.15 -19.97 12.10
CA VAL A 178 -4.60 -19.82 11.91
C VAL A 178 -5.02 -20.05 10.47
N ALA A 179 -4.24 -19.56 9.49
CA ALA A 179 -4.59 -19.69 8.08
C ALA A 179 -4.53 -21.16 7.64
N ARG A 180 -5.55 -21.58 6.90
CA ARG A 180 -5.65 -22.92 6.31
C ARG A 180 -5.95 -22.81 4.83
N ASN A 181 -5.31 -23.67 4.03
CA ASN A 181 -5.69 -23.79 2.62
C ASN A 181 -7.04 -24.50 2.51
N ALA A 182 -7.84 -24.11 1.52
CA ALA A 182 -9.11 -24.80 1.25
C ALA A 182 -8.87 -26.27 0.88
N PRO A 183 -9.81 -27.17 1.25
CA PRO A 183 -9.70 -28.60 0.93
C PRO A 183 -9.66 -28.86 -0.58
N GLU A 184 -10.52 -28.14 -1.32
CA GLU A 184 -10.57 -28.19 -2.77
C GLU A 184 -9.76 -27.01 -3.35
N ARG A 185 -8.62 -27.33 -3.94
CA ARG A 185 -7.81 -26.31 -4.61
C ARG A 185 -8.05 -26.37 -6.11
N PRO A 186 -8.18 -25.20 -6.78
CA PRO A 186 -8.12 -25.17 -8.23
C PRO A 186 -6.81 -25.83 -8.71
N LYS A 187 -6.88 -26.57 -9.80
CA LYS A 187 -5.68 -27.12 -10.42
C LYS A 187 -4.76 -25.99 -10.86
N ALA A 188 -3.45 -26.15 -10.62
CA ALA A 188 -2.46 -25.19 -11.08
C ALA A 188 -2.58 -25.00 -12.60
N LYS A 189 -2.71 -23.74 -13.03
CA LYS A 189 -2.83 -23.40 -14.44
C LYS A 189 -1.47 -23.50 -15.14
N ALA A 190 -1.46 -23.89 -16.39
CA ALA A 190 -0.27 -23.82 -17.22
C ALA A 190 0.07 -22.34 -17.54
N LEU A 191 1.34 -22.05 -17.78
CA LEU A 191 1.77 -20.69 -18.15
C LEU A 191 1.00 -20.14 -19.37
N GLY A 192 0.67 -21.00 -20.33
CA GLY A 192 -0.14 -20.65 -21.50
C GLY A 192 -1.57 -20.18 -21.15
N ASP A 193 -2.14 -20.62 -20.03
CA ASP A 193 -3.49 -20.20 -19.64
C ASP A 193 -3.51 -18.78 -19.07
N TYR A 194 -2.41 -18.35 -18.44
CA TYR A 194 -2.25 -16.94 -18.05
C TYR A 194 -2.10 -16.03 -19.28
N LEU A 195 -1.38 -16.50 -20.30
CA LEU A 195 -1.20 -15.74 -21.55
C LEU A 195 -2.50 -15.63 -22.35
N LYS A 196 -3.41 -16.61 -22.26
CA LYS A 196 -4.75 -16.51 -22.88
C LYS A 196 -5.55 -15.33 -22.36
N ALA A 197 -5.41 -14.98 -21.07
CA ALA A 197 -6.07 -13.81 -20.51
C ALA A 197 -5.61 -12.50 -21.17
N LEU A 198 -4.37 -12.44 -21.66
CA LEU A 198 -3.86 -11.28 -22.40
C LEU A 198 -4.40 -11.19 -23.83
N GLY A 199 -4.94 -12.29 -24.38
CA GLY A 199 -5.63 -12.32 -25.67
C GLY A 199 -7.08 -11.84 -25.61
N ASP A 200 -7.65 -11.77 -24.42
CA ASP A 200 -9.02 -11.32 -24.22
C ASP A 200 -9.11 -9.80 -24.09
N ARG A 201 -9.94 -9.17 -24.96
CA ARG A 201 -10.13 -7.71 -24.98
C ARG A 201 -10.69 -7.16 -23.67
N ASP A 202 -11.58 -7.89 -23.03
CA ASP A 202 -12.20 -7.46 -21.77
C ASP A 202 -11.19 -7.44 -20.64
N SER A 203 -10.20 -8.33 -20.64
CA SER A 203 -9.10 -8.34 -19.68
C SER A 203 -8.31 -7.04 -19.70
N TRP A 204 -8.06 -6.46 -20.88
CA TRP A 204 -7.37 -5.16 -21.01
C TRP A 204 -8.17 -4.01 -20.44
N TRP A 205 -9.50 -4.00 -20.66
CA TRP A 205 -10.37 -2.99 -20.08
C TRP A 205 -10.38 -3.08 -18.55
N PHE A 206 -10.50 -4.28 -17.99
CA PHE A 206 -10.44 -4.45 -16.54
C PHE A 206 -9.08 -4.08 -15.95
N MET A 207 -7.97 -4.42 -16.62
CA MET A 207 -6.64 -3.98 -16.20
C MET A 207 -6.50 -2.46 -16.22
N PHE A 208 -7.03 -1.80 -17.26
CA PHE A 208 -7.04 -0.34 -17.36
C PHE A 208 -7.85 0.30 -16.24
N PHE A 209 -9.08 -0.13 -16.02
CA PHE A 209 -9.91 0.40 -14.94
C PHE A 209 -9.30 0.15 -13.55
N TYR A 210 -8.70 -1.00 -13.35
CA TYR A 210 -8.02 -1.32 -12.09
C TYR A 210 -6.76 -0.45 -11.91
N SER A 211 -6.01 -0.19 -12.95
CA SER A 211 -4.84 0.70 -12.88
C SER A 211 -5.23 2.13 -12.50
N VAL A 212 -6.35 2.63 -13.01
CA VAL A 212 -6.86 3.97 -12.66
C VAL A 212 -7.37 4.01 -11.21
N THR A 213 -8.17 3.02 -10.78
CA THR A 213 -8.75 3.01 -9.44
C THR A 213 -7.72 2.71 -8.37
N PHE A 214 -7.07 1.55 -8.46
CA PHE A 214 -6.13 1.10 -7.44
C PHE A 214 -4.76 1.78 -7.58
N GLY A 215 -4.25 1.88 -8.80
CA GLY A 215 -3.00 2.57 -9.08
C GLY A 215 -3.08 4.06 -8.71
N GLY A 216 -4.17 4.73 -9.09
CA GLY A 216 -4.45 6.10 -8.70
C GLY A 216 -4.55 6.28 -7.19
N PHE A 217 -5.25 5.38 -6.49
CA PHE A 217 -5.34 5.40 -5.02
C PHE A 217 -3.95 5.30 -4.36
N ILE A 218 -3.16 4.31 -4.74
CA ILE A 218 -1.84 4.08 -4.14
C ILE A 218 -0.85 5.18 -4.52
N GLY A 219 -0.87 5.63 -5.77
CA GLY A 219 -0.01 6.72 -6.25
C GLY A 219 -0.28 8.02 -5.50
N LEU A 220 -1.55 8.42 -5.40
CA LEU A 220 -1.94 9.60 -4.63
C LEU A 220 -1.61 9.45 -3.15
N ALA A 221 -1.99 8.34 -2.52
CA ALA A 221 -1.68 8.09 -1.12
C ALA A 221 -0.18 8.22 -0.84
N SER A 222 0.67 7.66 -1.70
CA SER A 222 2.13 7.71 -1.52
C SER A 222 2.73 9.10 -1.77
N ALA A 223 2.11 9.93 -2.61
CA ALA A 223 2.54 11.29 -2.90
C ALA A 223 2.05 12.32 -1.88
N LEU A 224 0.90 12.08 -1.22
CA LEU A 224 0.26 13.04 -0.32
C LEU A 224 1.15 13.53 0.83
N PRO A 225 1.96 12.69 1.53
CA PRO A 225 2.83 13.20 2.59
C PRO A 225 3.81 14.25 2.09
N GLY A 226 4.46 13.99 0.95
CA GLY A 226 5.34 14.94 0.29
C GLY A 226 4.61 16.19 -0.18
N TYR A 227 3.45 16.02 -0.81
CA TYR A 227 2.61 17.13 -1.27
C TYR A 227 2.20 18.07 -0.12
N PHE A 228 1.74 17.53 0.99
CA PHE A 228 1.36 18.33 2.15
C PHE A 228 2.55 19.07 2.76
N SER A 229 3.72 18.44 2.79
CA SER A 229 4.94 19.09 3.28
C SER A 229 5.43 20.16 2.32
N ASP A 230 5.49 19.89 1.03
CA ASP A 230 6.06 20.80 0.02
C ASP A 230 5.13 21.99 -0.25
N GLN A 231 3.80 21.74 -0.37
CA GLN A 231 2.83 22.76 -0.75
C GLN A 231 2.35 23.62 0.43
N TYR A 232 2.15 23.00 1.59
CA TYR A 232 1.58 23.67 2.76
C TYR A 232 2.58 23.89 3.88
N GLY A 233 3.83 23.45 3.74
CA GLY A 233 4.88 23.60 4.75
C GLY A 233 4.60 22.79 6.03
N LEU A 234 3.76 21.75 5.96
CA LEU A 234 3.44 20.94 7.11
C LEU A 234 4.61 20.07 7.53
N ASN A 235 4.78 19.90 8.83
CA ASN A 235 5.76 18.94 9.33
C ASN A 235 5.33 17.50 8.97
N PRO A 236 6.27 16.53 8.89
CA PRO A 236 5.98 15.17 8.45
C PRO A 236 4.88 14.46 9.25
N VAL A 237 4.77 14.72 10.56
CA VAL A 237 3.75 14.11 11.41
C VAL A 237 2.34 14.60 11.05
N THR A 238 2.18 15.92 10.92
CA THR A 238 0.90 16.53 10.53
C THR A 238 0.51 16.14 9.11
N ALA A 239 1.46 16.12 8.17
CA ALA A 239 1.25 15.63 6.80
C ALA A 239 0.79 14.17 6.80
N GLY A 240 1.36 13.33 7.70
CA GLY A 240 0.94 11.95 7.91
C GLY A 240 -0.52 11.83 8.37
N TYR A 241 -0.96 12.69 9.30
CA TYR A 241 -2.37 12.68 9.78
C TYR A 241 -3.37 13.04 8.68
N TYR A 242 -3.09 14.06 7.86
CA TYR A 242 -3.95 14.41 6.73
C TYR A 242 -3.96 13.29 5.67
N THR A 243 -2.81 12.71 5.39
CA THR A 243 -2.72 11.56 4.48
C THR A 243 -3.51 10.37 5.00
N ALA A 244 -3.36 10.05 6.29
CA ALA A 244 -4.11 8.97 6.95
C ALA A 244 -5.62 9.18 6.84
N ALA A 245 -6.11 10.40 7.05
CA ALA A 245 -7.53 10.72 6.91
C ALA A 245 -8.04 10.49 5.48
N CYS A 246 -7.30 10.93 4.46
CA CYS A 246 -7.65 10.69 3.05
C CYS A 246 -7.71 9.20 2.71
N VAL A 247 -6.67 8.44 3.10
CA VAL A 247 -6.56 7.01 2.83
C VAL A 247 -7.61 6.21 3.59
N PHE A 248 -7.92 6.60 4.84
CA PHE A 248 -8.95 5.99 5.66
C PHE A 248 -10.33 6.14 5.03
N ALA A 249 -10.69 7.34 4.59
CA ALA A 249 -11.94 7.59 3.88
C ALA A 249 -12.05 6.71 2.63
N GLY A 250 -11.00 6.62 1.81
CA GLY A 250 -10.96 5.76 0.62
C GLY A 250 -11.09 4.26 0.95
N SER A 251 -10.53 3.80 2.05
CA SER A 251 -10.60 2.39 2.47
C SER A 251 -11.96 2.01 3.04
N LEU A 252 -12.56 2.88 3.88
CA LEU A 252 -13.88 2.63 4.50
C LEU A 252 -15.03 2.67 3.50
N LEU A 253 -14.91 3.42 2.42
CA LEU A 253 -15.95 3.50 1.40
C LEU A 253 -16.02 2.24 0.50
N ARG A 254 -15.00 1.37 0.52
CA ARG A 254 -14.98 0.14 -0.28
C ARG A 254 -16.12 -0.83 -0.02
N PRO A 255 -16.48 -1.18 1.24
CA PRO A 255 -17.63 -2.04 1.50
C PRO A 255 -18.95 -1.42 1.03
N LEU A 256 -19.08 -0.09 1.14
CA LEU A 256 -20.25 0.63 0.65
C LEU A 256 -20.34 0.61 -0.88
N GLY A 257 -19.21 0.82 -1.56
CA GLY A 257 -19.13 0.70 -3.02
C GLY A 257 -19.46 -0.71 -3.50
N GLY A 258 -18.97 -1.75 -2.82
CA GLY A 258 -19.32 -3.14 -3.10
C GLY A 258 -20.82 -3.43 -2.92
N ALA A 259 -21.40 -3.00 -1.80
CA ALA A 259 -22.84 -3.16 -1.55
C ALA A 259 -23.71 -2.39 -2.56
N LEU A 260 -23.23 -1.24 -3.01
CA LEU A 260 -23.91 -0.47 -4.07
C LEU A 260 -23.82 -1.19 -5.41
N ALA A 261 -22.66 -1.76 -5.75
CA ALA A 261 -22.47 -2.55 -6.96
C ALA A 261 -23.37 -3.78 -7.00
N ASP A 262 -23.58 -4.43 -5.86
CA ASP A 262 -24.52 -5.56 -5.75
C ASP A 262 -25.99 -5.14 -6.01
N ARG A 263 -26.35 -3.88 -5.70
CA ARG A 263 -27.72 -3.35 -5.87
C ARG A 263 -28.03 -2.80 -7.27
N ILE A 264 -27.15 -1.95 -7.79
CA ILE A 264 -27.39 -1.21 -9.05
C ILE A 264 -26.56 -1.71 -10.23
N GLY A 265 -25.70 -2.69 -10.00
CA GLY A 265 -24.77 -3.26 -10.98
C GLY A 265 -23.40 -2.61 -10.98
N GLY A 266 -22.36 -3.40 -11.24
CA GLY A 266 -20.97 -2.98 -11.16
C GLY A 266 -20.61 -1.85 -12.12
N ILE A 267 -21.06 -1.91 -13.37
CA ILE A 267 -20.76 -0.89 -14.40
C ILE A 267 -21.32 0.48 -14.01
N ARG A 268 -22.59 0.53 -13.57
CA ARG A 268 -23.22 1.79 -13.16
C ARG A 268 -22.53 2.40 -11.94
N THR A 269 -22.20 1.58 -10.96
CA THR A 269 -21.46 2.00 -9.77
C THR A 269 -20.08 2.56 -10.14
N LEU A 270 -19.36 1.88 -11.04
CA LEU A 270 -18.05 2.31 -11.49
C LEU A 270 -18.11 3.68 -12.21
N LEU A 271 -19.05 3.85 -13.13
CA LEU A 271 -19.27 5.12 -13.83
C LEU A 271 -19.58 6.26 -12.84
N MET A 272 -20.47 6.02 -11.87
CA MET A 272 -20.80 7.01 -10.84
C MET A 272 -19.57 7.40 -10.02
N MET A 273 -18.78 6.43 -9.57
CA MET A 273 -17.57 6.69 -8.79
C MET A 273 -16.50 7.45 -9.58
N TYR A 274 -16.29 7.11 -10.85
CA TYR A 274 -15.38 7.86 -11.71
C TYR A 274 -15.84 9.29 -11.95
N THR A 275 -17.13 9.50 -12.17
CA THR A 275 -17.69 10.85 -12.32
C THR A 275 -17.46 11.69 -11.08
N ILE A 276 -17.78 11.15 -9.89
CA ILE A 276 -17.55 11.85 -8.62
C ILE A 276 -16.06 12.16 -8.42
N ALA A 277 -15.19 11.18 -8.63
CA ALA A 277 -13.74 11.36 -8.47
C ALA A 277 -13.20 12.44 -9.43
N SER A 278 -13.63 12.42 -10.70
CA SER A 278 -13.22 13.42 -11.70
C SER A 278 -13.67 14.82 -11.32
N LEU A 279 -14.91 14.97 -10.85
CA LEU A 279 -15.42 16.25 -10.37
C LEU A 279 -14.65 16.76 -9.14
N CYS A 280 -14.36 15.89 -8.17
CA CYS A 280 -13.59 16.26 -6.98
C CYS A 280 -12.16 16.71 -7.36
N ILE A 281 -11.49 16.01 -8.28
CA ILE A 281 -10.16 16.36 -8.75
C ILE A 281 -10.21 17.71 -9.51
N ALA A 282 -11.18 17.90 -10.38
CA ALA A 282 -11.36 19.16 -11.10
C ALA A 282 -11.61 20.34 -10.15
N CYS A 283 -12.49 20.17 -9.16
CA CYS A 283 -12.73 21.19 -8.14
C CYS A 283 -11.48 21.46 -7.28
N GLY A 284 -10.73 20.44 -6.91
CA GLY A 284 -9.48 20.59 -6.17
C GLY A 284 -8.39 21.31 -6.97
N GLY A 285 -8.31 21.07 -8.27
CA GLY A 285 -7.37 21.76 -9.17
C GLY A 285 -7.68 23.22 -9.44
N LEU A 286 -8.91 23.66 -9.18
CA LEU A 286 -9.32 25.07 -9.39
C LEU A 286 -8.97 25.98 -8.19
N GLN A 287 -8.50 25.46 -7.07
CA GLN A 287 -8.20 26.23 -5.86
C GLN A 287 -6.78 26.87 -5.74
N PRO A 288 -5.75 26.58 -6.54
CA PRO A 288 -4.38 27.07 -6.29
C PRO A 288 -4.21 28.58 -6.34
N ALA A 289 -5.05 29.31 -7.06
CA ALA A 289 -4.85 30.73 -7.31
C ALA A 289 -5.22 31.69 -6.13
N GLN A 290 -5.87 31.19 -5.08
CA GLN A 290 -6.25 32.01 -3.92
C GLN A 290 -5.34 31.84 -2.70
N LEU A 291 -4.61 30.73 -2.56
CA LEU A 291 -3.72 30.48 -1.43
C LEU A 291 -2.38 31.22 -1.52
N ASP A 292 -1.94 31.61 -2.72
CA ASP A 292 -0.76 32.45 -2.93
C ASP A 292 -0.94 33.89 -2.43
N ARG A 293 -2.12 34.29 -2.01
CA ARG A 293 -2.44 35.64 -1.50
C ARG A 293 -2.41 35.76 0.04
N CYS A 294 -2.19 34.68 0.76
CA CYS A 294 -1.89 34.81 2.19
C CYS A 294 -0.40 35.17 2.34
N PRO A 295 -0.07 36.36 2.87
CA PRO A 295 1.32 36.69 3.19
C PRO A 295 1.76 35.70 4.28
N GLY A 296 2.58 34.74 3.89
CA GLY A 296 3.19 33.80 4.83
C GLY A 296 3.94 34.57 5.93
N PRO A 297 4.03 34.03 7.16
CA PRO A 297 4.78 34.66 8.22
C PRO A 297 6.22 34.82 7.74
N VAL A 298 6.71 36.07 7.79
CA VAL A 298 8.05 36.50 7.44
C VAL A 298 9.07 35.49 7.97
N ARG A 299 9.77 34.81 7.07
CA ARG A 299 10.94 33.96 7.41
C ARG A 299 11.92 34.80 8.22
N ARG A 300 11.86 34.71 9.54
CA ARG A 300 12.97 35.14 10.37
C ARG A 300 14.14 34.21 10.07
N ARG A 301 15.10 34.72 9.29
CA ARG A 301 16.43 34.11 9.14
C ARG A 301 17.02 34.03 10.53
N HIS A 302 17.02 32.89 11.19
CA HIS A 302 17.86 32.61 12.32
C HIS A 302 19.30 32.50 11.80
N ALA A 303 20.03 33.64 11.89
CA ALA A 303 21.46 33.64 11.75
C ALA A 303 22.05 32.86 12.95
N TRP A 304 22.66 31.74 12.66
CA TRP A 304 23.45 31.01 13.64
C TRP A 304 24.71 31.81 13.93
N PRO A 305 25.07 32.05 15.20
CA PRO A 305 26.35 32.69 15.52
C PRO A 305 27.49 31.70 15.22
N ARG A 306 28.39 32.12 14.33
CA ARG A 306 29.68 31.43 14.13
C ARG A 306 30.44 31.49 15.45
N ARG A 307 30.64 30.36 16.09
CA ARG A 307 31.62 30.21 17.17
C ARG A 307 33.03 30.23 16.58
N ARG A 308 33.86 31.16 17.09
CA ARG A 308 35.30 31.19 16.89
C ARG A 308 35.95 30.08 17.72
#